data_b988d0a7f0ea730b98323083e8827650
#
_entry.id   b988d0a7f0ea730b98323083e8827650
#
_cell.length_a   1.000
_cell.length_b   1.000
_cell.length_c   1.000
_cell.angle_alpha   90.00
_cell.angle_beta   90.00
_cell.angle_gamma   90.00
#
_symmetry.space_group_name_H-M   'P 1'
#
loop_
_entity.id
_entity.type
_entity.pdbx_description
1 polymer ?
#
loop_
_entity_poly.entity_id
_entity_poly.type
_entity_poly.pdbx_seq_one_letter_code
_entity_poly.pdbx_strand_id
1 'polypeptide(L)'
;MSVAGSVAASRAALFRGESHVEQVETLIEEPASRQVRVRLQGCGICASNLPVWEGRPWFKYPFAAGAPGHEGWGHIEAIGDAVTELSIGDRVAMVSPRAYAQRDIAEADAVVRIPATLADHPVPGEPLGCVVNIFRRSDITAGQHVAIIGIGFLGALLTSLCVRAGARVIALSRRESALQMAERFGASSLIRFDDRAHAAREVHKICGERGCERVIEAVGHQEALDLASELAGVRARLVIAGYHQDGPRSVNLQRWNWQGLDVINAHERDPAQYRRGMQEAIELISTGALDPTPLYTHQIPLQEIGTGFRMLANRPDGFFKALVDCT
;
A
#
# COMPACT_ATOMS: atom_id res chain seq x y z
N MET A 1 42.96 -29.95 -8.33
CA MET A 1 41.55 -30.12 -7.96
C MET A 1 41.03 -28.77 -7.51
N SER A 2 40.31 -28.07 -8.40
CA SER A 2 39.71 -26.81 -8.09
C SER A 2 38.47 -27.07 -7.23
N VAL A 3 38.46 -26.60 -5.99
CA VAL A 3 37.26 -26.57 -5.14
C VAL A 3 36.39 -25.51 -5.78
N ALA A 4 35.39 -25.93 -6.56
CA ALA A 4 34.30 -25.05 -6.95
C ALA A 4 33.62 -24.58 -5.68
N GLY A 5 33.92 -23.36 -5.23
CA GLY A 5 33.19 -22.72 -4.16
C GLY A 5 31.71 -22.72 -4.53
N SER A 6 30.85 -23.28 -3.69
CA SER A 6 29.41 -23.19 -3.90
C SER A 6 29.02 -21.73 -3.95
N VAL A 7 28.62 -21.26 -5.13
CA VAL A 7 28.06 -19.92 -5.27
C VAL A 7 26.83 -19.89 -4.36
N ALA A 8 26.85 -19.00 -3.39
CA ALA A 8 25.74 -18.91 -2.45
C ALA A 8 24.46 -18.56 -3.25
N ALA A 9 23.42 -19.37 -3.08
CA ALA A 9 22.14 -19.21 -3.76
C ALA A 9 21.12 -18.52 -2.86
N SER A 10 20.19 -17.79 -3.47
CA SER A 10 19.03 -17.16 -2.85
C SER A 10 17.78 -17.64 -3.56
N ARG A 11 16.65 -17.70 -2.88
CA ARG A 11 15.37 -18.08 -3.48
C ARG A 11 14.54 -16.85 -3.77
N ALA A 12 13.80 -16.88 -4.88
CA ALA A 12 12.91 -15.82 -5.32
C ALA A 12 11.69 -16.37 -6.04
N ALA A 13 10.59 -15.62 -6.04
CA ALA A 13 9.42 -15.91 -6.84
C ALA A 13 9.64 -15.47 -8.29
N LEU A 14 9.28 -16.30 -9.25
CA LEU A 14 9.34 -16.02 -10.68
C LEU A 14 7.96 -16.12 -11.30
N PHE A 15 7.41 -14.99 -11.75
CA PHE A 15 6.14 -14.93 -12.47
C PHE A 15 6.35 -15.30 -13.93
N ARG A 16 5.80 -16.45 -14.36
CA ARG A 16 5.96 -16.99 -15.71
C ARG A 16 4.79 -16.68 -16.63
N GLY A 17 3.65 -16.26 -16.07
CA GLY A 17 2.43 -16.01 -16.83
C GLY A 17 1.23 -15.82 -15.92
N GLU A 18 0.06 -15.79 -16.52
CA GLU A 18 -1.22 -15.69 -15.81
C GLU A 18 -1.35 -16.78 -14.73
N SER A 19 -1.56 -16.33 -13.49
CA SER A 19 -1.75 -17.18 -12.30
C SER A 19 -0.65 -18.24 -12.10
N HIS A 20 0.53 -18.01 -12.70
CA HIS A 20 1.65 -18.93 -12.67
C HIS A 20 2.90 -18.27 -12.09
N VAL A 21 3.23 -18.65 -10.87
CA VAL A 21 4.44 -18.27 -10.14
C VAL A 21 5.10 -19.51 -9.58
N GLU A 22 6.41 -19.58 -9.67
CA GLU A 22 7.23 -20.65 -9.11
C GLU A 22 8.38 -20.06 -8.30
N GLN A 23 8.96 -20.85 -7.40
CA GLN A 23 10.16 -20.49 -6.68
C GLN A 23 11.38 -20.95 -7.51
N VAL A 24 12.35 -20.06 -7.65
CA VAL A 24 13.62 -20.32 -8.34
C VAL A 24 14.81 -19.96 -7.47
N GLU A 25 15.95 -20.58 -7.74
CA GLU A 25 17.24 -20.16 -7.19
C GLU A 25 17.83 -19.03 -8.03
N THR A 26 18.43 -18.05 -7.36
CA THR A 26 19.12 -16.90 -7.96
C THR A 26 20.52 -16.76 -7.36
N LEU A 27 21.41 -16.15 -8.11
CA LEU A 27 22.71 -15.77 -7.57
C LEU A 27 22.55 -14.61 -6.58
N ILE A 28 23.39 -14.59 -5.56
CA ILE A 28 23.50 -13.45 -4.66
C ILE A 28 24.34 -12.38 -5.34
N GLU A 29 23.70 -11.27 -5.69
CA GLU A 29 24.35 -10.12 -6.34
C GLU A 29 25.04 -9.24 -5.29
N GLU A 30 26.22 -8.67 -5.62
CA GLU A 30 26.85 -7.66 -4.78
C GLU A 30 26.25 -6.27 -5.04
N PRO A 31 26.05 -5.45 -3.99
CA PRO A 31 25.51 -4.11 -4.16
C PRO A 31 26.52 -3.19 -4.86
N ALA A 32 26.03 -2.36 -5.79
CA ALA A 32 26.83 -1.29 -6.37
C ALA A 32 27.15 -0.20 -5.32
N SER A 33 28.01 0.76 -5.68
CA SER A 33 28.60 1.76 -4.78
C SER A 33 27.58 2.46 -3.86
N ARG A 34 26.37 2.78 -4.36
CA ARG A 34 25.32 3.50 -3.59
C ARG A 34 24.16 2.59 -3.17
N GLN A 35 24.34 1.28 -3.23
CA GLN A 35 23.31 0.31 -2.95
C GLN A 35 23.57 -0.46 -1.66
N VAL A 36 22.52 -1.06 -1.15
CA VAL A 36 22.57 -2.02 -0.05
C VAL A 36 21.93 -3.32 -0.48
N ARG A 37 22.45 -4.44 -0.01
CA ARG A 37 21.80 -5.74 -0.11
C ARG A 37 21.12 -6.02 1.22
N VAL A 38 19.83 -6.36 1.15
CA VAL A 38 19.00 -6.68 2.30
C VAL A 38 18.61 -8.15 2.26
N ARG A 39 18.88 -8.87 3.35
CA ARG A 39 18.29 -10.17 3.63
C ARG A 39 16.88 -9.92 4.15
N LEU A 40 15.91 -10.27 3.33
CA LEU A 40 14.50 -9.99 3.59
C LEU A 40 13.94 -10.90 4.67
N GLN A 41 13.24 -10.32 5.62
CA GLN A 41 12.36 -11.01 6.56
C GLN A 41 10.99 -11.22 5.91
N GLY A 42 10.54 -10.26 5.13
CA GLY A 42 9.27 -10.38 4.43
C GLY A 42 9.02 -9.28 3.41
N CYS A 43 7.92 -9.46 2.69
CA CYS A 43 7.40 -8.49 1.72
C CYS A 43 5.88 -8.50 1.73
N GLY A 44 5.26 -7.33 1.69
CA GLY A 44 3.81 -7.25 1.55
C GLY A 44 3.36 -7.59 0.12
N ILE A 45 2.16 -8.17 -0.03
CA ILE A 45 1.52 -8.34 -1.34
C ILE A 45 0.66 -7.12 -1.63
N CYS A 46 1.04 -6.37 -2.68
CA CYS A 46 0.34 -5.16 -3.12
C CYS A 46 -0.73 -5.46 -4.17
N ALA A 47 -1.86 -4.77 -4.07
CA ALA A 47 -2.92 -4.85 -5.08
C ALA A 47 -2.47 -4.35 -6.46
N SER A 48 -1.46 -3.49 -6.53
CA SER A 48 -0.86 -3.03 -7.79
C SER A 48 -0.19 -4.16 -8.59
N ASN A 49 0.14 -5.27 -7.95
CA ASN A 49 0.71 -6.45 -8.61
C ASN A 49 -0.35 -7.43 -9.14
N LEU A 50 -1.63 -7.19 -8.83
CA LEU A 50 -2.70 -8.07 -9.29
C LEU A 50 -2.78 -8.20 -10.81
N PRO A 51 -2.64 -7.13 -11.62
CA PRO A 51 -2.62 -7.24 -13.08
C PRO A 51 -1.48 -8.11 -13.63
N VAL A 52 -0.34 -8.18 -12.94
CA VAL A 52 0.74 -9.12 -13.27
C VAL A 52 0.30 -10.56 -13.01
N TRP A 53 -0.35 -10.81 -11.87
CA TRP A 53 -0.91 -12.12 -11.56
C TRP A 53 -2.01 -12.55 -12.54
N GLU A 54 -2.85 -11.60 -12.97
CA GLU A 54 -3.96 -11.81 -13.89
C GLU A 54 -3.54 -11.95 -15.37
N GLY A 55 -2.26 -11.83 -15.70
CA GLY A 55 -1.79 -11.98 -17.07
C GLY A 55 -2.23 -10.88 -18.02
N ARG A 56 -2.41 -9.63 -17.55
CA ARG A 56 -2.87 -8.53 -18.40
C ARG A 56 -1.97 -8.35 -19.64
N PRO A 57 -2.51 -8.09 -20.83
CA PRO A 57 -1.81 -8.21 -22.10
C PRO A 57 -0.65 -7.23 -22.32
N TRP A 58 -0.52 -6.20 -21.51
CA TRP A 58 0.60 -5.26 -21.59
C TRP A 58 1.85 -5.71 -20.83
N PHE A 59 1.79 -6.83 -20.08
CA PHE A 59 2.96 -7.41 -19.43
C PHE A 59 3.63 -8.47 -20.28
N LYS A 60 4.94 -8.56 -20.14
CA LYS A 60 5.76 -9.59 -20.78
C LYS A 60 6.34 -10.53 -19.73
N TYR A 61 6.24 -11.82 -19.97
CA TYR A 61 6.73 -12.87 -19.08
C TYR A 61 7.93 -13.60 -19.70
N PRO A 62 8.81 -14.22 -18.87
CA PRO A 62 8.81 -14.18 -17.42
C PRO A 62 9.26 -12.82 -16.88
N PHE A 63 8.83 -12.46 -15.66
CA PHE A 63 9.39 -11.33 -14.94
C PHE A 63 10.81 -11.66 -14.44
N ALA A 64 11.57 -10.64 -14.03
CA ALA A 64 12.79 -10.88 -13.27
C ALA A 64 12.44 -11.58 -11.93
N ALA A 65 13.31 -12.49 -11.48
CA ALA A 65 13.09 -13.18 -10.22
C ALA A 65 12.95 -12.18 -9.04
N GLY A 66 11.94 -12.36 -8.20
CA GLY A 66 11.57 -11.44 -7.13
C GLY A 66 10.64 -10.31 -7.52
N ALA A 67 10.58 -9.93 -8.81
CA ALA A 67 9.64 -8.92 -9.28
C ALA A 67 8.20 -9.49 -9.39
N PRO A 68 7.17 -8.66 -9.13
CA PRO A 68 7.20 -7.22 -8.87
C PRO A 68 7.13 -6.84 -7.37
N GLY A 69 7.74 -7.61 -6.46
CA GLY A 69 7.75 -7.31 -5.03
C GLY A 69 8.41 -5.95 -4.73
N HIS A 70 7.73 -5.09 -3.94
CA HIS A 70 8.23 -3.75 -3.65
C HIS A 70 7.95 -3.27 -2.22
N GLU A 71 7.43 -4.12 -1.35
CA GLU A 71 7.10 -3.79 0.03
C GLU A 71 8.00 -4.56 1.02
N GLY A 72 9.31 -4.60 0.74
CA GLY A 72 10.28 -5.40 1.48
C GLY A 72 10.71 -4.80 2.81
N TRP A 73 11.04 -5.65 3.80
CA TRP A 73 11.77 -5.29 5.01
C TRP A 73 12.69 -6.44 5.43
N GLY A 74 13.78 -6.11 6.12
CA GLY A 74 14.77 -7.10 6.55
C GLY A 74 16.02 -6.48 7.15
N HIS A 75 17.14 -7.19 7.08
CA HIS A 75 18.42 -6.74 7.61
C HIS A 75 19.43 -6.51 6.49
N ILE A 76 20.16 -5.40 6.57
CA ILE A 76 21.28 -5.13 5.67
C ILE A 76 22.37 -6.18 5.90
N GLU A 77 22.79 -6.88 4.86
CA GLU A 77 23.89 -7.87 4.92
C GLU A 77 25.14 -7.45 4.12
N ALA A 78 25.00 -6.47 3.20
CA ALA A 78 26.13 -5.87 2.48
C ALA A 78 25.81 -4.42 2.09
N ILE A 79 26.82 -3.58 2.00
CA ILE A 79 26.73 -2.17 1.63
C ILE A 79 27.77 -1.83 0.55
N GLY A 80 27.41 -0.98 -0.40
CA GLY A 80 28.34 -0.38 -1.35
C GLY A 80 29.26 0.65 -0.69
N ASP A 81 30.39 0.91 -1.30
CA ASP A 81 31.49 1.72 -0.75
C ASP A 81 31.17 3.21 -0.54
N ALA A 82 30.15 3.75 -1.23
CA ALA A 82 29.68 5.12 -1.04
C ALA A 82 28.52 5.24 -0.03
N VAL A 83 28.09 4.15 0.60
CA VAL A 83 27.01 4.17 1.62
C VAL A 83 27.63 4.45 2.98
N THR A 84 27.34 5.62 3.57
CA THR A 84 27.93 6.09 4.84
C THR A 84 26.93 6.15 5.99
N GLU A 85 25.63 6.23 5.69
CA GLU A 85 24.60 6.44 6.71
C GLU A 85 23.94 5.15 7.22
N LEU A 86 24.21 4.01 6.57
CA LEU A 86 23.65 2.70 6.91
C LEU A 86 24.76 1.74 7.30
N SER A 87 24.44 0.74 8.12
CA SER A 87 25.40 -0.26 8.60
C SER A 87 24.88 -1.68 8.36
N ILE A 88 25.79 -2.64 8.19
CA ILE A 88 25.46 -4.06 8.18
C ILE A 88 24.81 -4.42 9.51
N GLY A 89 23.69 -5.15 9.44
CA GLY A 89 22.87 -5.49 10.60
C GLY A 89 21.71 -4.52 10.87
N ASP A 90 21.71 -3.31 10.31
CA ASP A 90 20.55 -2.42 10.41
C ASP A 90 19.29 -3.11 9.92
N ARG A 91 18.22 -3.07 10.70
CA ARG A 91 16.89 -3.51 10.25
C ARG A 91 16.22 -2.37 9.50
N VAL A 92 15.71 -2.66 8.31
CA VAL A 92 15.25 -1.63 7.38
C VAL A 92 13.96 -2.03 6.67
N ALA A 93 13.15 -1.02 6.34
CA ALA A 93 12.12 -1.08 5.30
C ALA A 93 12.68 -0.48 4.02
N MET A 94 12.31 -1.02 2.86
CA MET A 94 12.86 -0.59 1.59
C MET A 94 11.85 -0.58 0.46
N VAL A 95 12.07 0.27 -0.52
CA VAL A 95 11.42 0.20 -1.83
C VAL A 95 12.41 -0.37 -2.82
N SER A 96 12.09 -1.53 -3.39
CA SER A 96 12.92 -2.23 -4.36
C SER A 96 12.04 -2.95 -5.37
N PRO A 97 12.56 -3.33 -6.55
CA PRO A 97 11.71 -3.93 -7.59
C PRO A 97 11.55 -5.45 -7.46
N ARG A 98 12.31 -6.16 -6.60
CA ARG A 98 12.41 -7.63 -6.60
C ARG A 98 12.29 -8.26 -5.21
N ALA A 99 11.49 -7.65 -4.33
CA ALA A 99 11.40 -8.08 -2.92
C ALA A 99 10.58 -9.36 -2.65
N TYR A 100 10.02 -10.04 -3.67
CA TYR A 100 9.52 -11.41 -3.47
C TYR A 100 10.67 -12.43 -3.56
N ALA A 101 11.64 -12.25 -2.68
CA ALA A 101 12.89 -13.02 -2.63
C ALA A 101 13.44 -13.09 -1.21
N GLN A 102 14.42 -13.95 -0.97
CA GLN A 102 15.15 -13.96 0.30
C GLN A 102 16.13 -12.79 0.42
N ARG A 103 16.58 -12.25 -0.72
CA ARG A 103 17.50 -11.10 -0.80
C ARG A 103 17.12 -10.21 -1.96
N ASP A 104 17.26 -8.92 -1.75
CA ASP A 104 17.16 -7.95 -2.84
C ASP A 104 18.11 -6.77 -2.60
N ILE A 105 18.36 -6.01 -3.65
CA ILE A 105 19.19 -4.81 -3.65
C ILE A 105 18.30 -3.59 -3.77
N ALA A 106 18.59 -2.57 -2.94
CA ALA A 106 17.94 -1.28 -3.00
C ALA A 106 18.98 -0.15 -3.05
N GLU A 107 18.60 0.97 -3.67
CA GLU A 107 19.35 2.22 -3.51
C GLU A 107 19.31 2.65 -2.02
N ALA A 108 20.43 3.13 -1.49
CA ALA A 108 20.52 3.50 -0.07
C ALA A 108 19.54 4.62 0.32
N ASP A 109 19.16 5.48 -0.64
CA ASP A 109 18.17 6.54 -0.44
C ASP A 109 16.71 6.05 -0.52
N ALA A 110 16.48 4.80 -0.96
CA ALA A 110 15.18 4.13 -0.94
C ALA A 110 14.97 3.27 0.33
N VAL A 111 15.84 3.40 1.32
CA VAL A 111 15.85 2.58 2.53
C VAL A 111 15.62 3.45 3.77
N VAL A 112 14.86 2.93 4.75
CA VAL A 112 14.59 3.59 6.03
C VAL A 112 14.84 2.61 7.17
N ARG A 113 15.60 3.03 8.20
CA ARG A 113 15.81 2.22 9.40
C ARG A 113 14.52 1.97 10.16
N ILE A 114 14.36 0.76 10.65
CA ILE A 114 13.31 0.37 11.58
C ILE A 114 13.91 0.38 12.99
N PRO A 115 13.37 1.16 13.93
CA PRO A 115 13.88 1.24 15.29
C PRO A 115 13.68 -0.07 16.06
N ALA A 116 14.51 -0.31 17.08
CA ALA A 116 14.46 -1.51 17.91
C ALA A 116 13.11 -1.72 18.64
N THR A 117 12.36 -0.66 18.87
CA THR A 117 10.99 -0.73 19.43
C THR A 117 10.01 -1.51 18.56
N LEU A 118 10.33 -1.70 17.27
CA LEU A 118 9.54 -2.46 16.30
C LEU A 118 10.22 -3.78 15.90
N ALA A 119 11.15 -4.30 16.69
CA ALA A 119 11.96 -5.48 16.33
C ALA A 119 11.11 -6.69 15.89
N ASP A 120 9.99 -6.94 16.58
CA ASP A 120 9.12 -8.09 16.34
C ASP A 120 7.92 -7.78 15.42
N HIS A 121 7.85 -6.56 14.86
CA HIS A 121 6.73 -6.16 14.03
C HIS A 121 7.08 -6.24 12.53
N PRO A 122 6.20 -6.77 11.67
CA PRO A 122 6.31 -6.57 10.24
C PRO A 122 6.22 -5.08 9.87
N VAL A 123 7.14 -4.61 9.04
CA VAL A 123 7.15 -3.19 8.61
C VAL A 123 7.30 -3.09 7.08
N PRO A 124 6.25 -3.42 6.32
CA PRO A 124 6.21 -3.13 4.88
C PRO A 124 6.15 -1.61 4.68
N GLY A 125 7.31 -0.94 4.62
CA GLY A 125 7.39 0.51 4.70
C GLY A 125 6.74 1.24 3.54
N GLU A 126 6.79 0.68 2.34
CA GLU A 126 6.24 1.32 1.13
C GLU A 126 4.74 1.65 1.27
N PRO A 127 3.83 0.69 1.52
CA PRO A 127 2.41 1.02 1.63
C PRO A 127 2.07 1.86 2.87
N LEU A 128 2.86 1.77 3.94
CA LEU A 128 2.72 2.63 5.11
C LEU A 128 3.08 4.08 4.76
N GLY A 129 4.16 4.28 4.00
CA GLY A 129 4.55 5.59 3.47
C GLY A 129 3.52 6.16 2.49
N CYS A 130 2.93 5.31 1.65
CA CYS A 130 1.82 5.70 0.77
C CYS A 130 0.64 6.27 1.57
N VAL A 131 0.25 5.62 2.66
CA VAL A 131 -0.83 6.11 3.55
C VAL A 131 -0.53 7.52 4.07
N VAL A 132 0.69 7.75 4.57
CA VAL A 132 1.09 9.06 5.09
C VAL A 132 1.12 10.12 4.00
N ASN A 133 1.64 9.80 2.81
CA ASN A 133 1.67 10.74 1.69
C ASN A 133 0.25 11.08 1.19
N ILE A 134 -0.66 10.11 1.10
CA ILE A 134 -2.06 10.34 0.78
C ILE A 134 -2.71 11.24 1.83
N PHE A 135 -2.51 10.93 3.11
CA PHE A 135 -3.07 11.72 4.21
C PHE A 135 -2.60 13.18 4.15
N ARG A 136 -1.30 13.43 3.96
CA ARG A 136 -0.75 14.79 3.81
C ARG A 136 -1.39 15.54 2.66
N ARG A 137 -1.54 14.89 1.51
CA ARG A 137 -2.16 15.50 0.31
C ARG A 137 -3.66 15.68 0.45
N SER A 138 -4.29 14.97 1.39
CA SER A 138 -5.72 15.14 1.68
C SER A 138 -6.02 16.41 2.45
N ASP A 139 -5.04 17.03 3.13
CA ASP A 139 -5.18 18.29 3.87
C ASP A 139 -6.37 18.27 4.82
N ILE A 140 -6.38 17.26 5.69
CA ILE A 140 -7.45 17.02 6.65
C ILE A 140 -7.34 17.98 7.82
N THR A 141 -8.47 18.59 8.22
CA THR A 141 -8.57 19.42 9.41
C THR A 141 -9.70 18.95 10.34
N ALA A 142 -9.59 19.29 11.62
CA ALA A 142 -10.58 18.90 12.61
C ALA A 142 -11.99 19.39 12.28
N GLY A 143 -12.99 18.56 12.55
CA GLY A 143 -14.40 18.86 12.33
C GLY A 143 -14.92 18.60 10.91
N GLN A 144 -14.05 18.38 9.93
CA GLN A 144 -14.47 18.06 8.55
C GLN A 144 -15.16 16.69 8.46
N HIS A 145 -16.13 16.57 7.56
CA HIS A 145 -16.63 15.28 7.09
C HIS A 145 -15.71 14.73 6.00
N VAL A 146 -15.18 13.56 6.26
CA VAL A 146 -14.26 12.85 5.36
C VAL A 146 -14.89 11.55 4.92
N ALA A 147 -15.31 11.44 3.67
CA ALA A 147 -15.79 10.17 3.12
C ALA A 147 -14.59 9.37 2.59
N ILE A 148 -14.43 8.12 3.04
CA ILE A 148 -13.41 7.19 2.53
C ILE A 148 -14.10 6.02 1.83
N ILE A 149 -13.93 5.94 0.52
CA ILE A 149 -14.50 4.89 -0.33
C ILE A 149 -13.46 3.80 -0.53
N GLY A 150 -13.74 2.62 -0.01
CA GLY A 150 -12.81 1.50 -0.05
C GLY A 150 -11.96 1.34 1.21
N ILE A 151 -12.47 0.53 2.14
CA ILE A 151 -11.78 0.20 3.39
C ILE A 151 -10.98 -1.10 3.19
N GLY A 152 -9.91 -1.00 2.43
CA GLY A 152 -8.82 -1.97 2.36
C GLY A 152 -7.70 -1.59 3.32
N PHE A 153 -6.48 -2.07 3.08
CA PHE A 153 -5.31 -1.74 3.90
C PHE A 153 -5.08 -0.21 3.99
N LEU A 154 -5.03 0.48 2.84
CA LEU A 154 -4.83 1.94 2.81
C LEU A 154 -6.01 2.68 3.43
N GLY A 155 -7.25 2.34 3.04
CA GLY A 155 -8.43 3.05 3.52
C GLY A 155 -8.65 2.91 5.03
N ALA A 156 -8.33 1.75 5.61
CA ALA A 156 -8.41 1.53 7.05
C ALA A 156 -7.38 2.41 7.82
N LEU A 157 -6.12 2.45 7.36
CA LEU A 157 -5.10 3.30 7.98
C LEU A 157 -5.38 4.79 7.78
N LEU A 158 -5.91 5.19 6.61
CA LEU A 158 -6.38 6.55 6.36
C LEU A 158 -7.53 6.93 7.30
N THR A 159 -8.44 5.99 7.59
CA THR A 159 -9.49 6.19 8.60
C THR A 159 -8.88 6.57 9.95
N SER A 160 -7.90 5.80 10.43
CA SER A 160 -7.20 6.08 11.69
C SER A 160 -6.54 7.46 11.70
N LEU A 161 -5.81 7.82 10.65
CA LEU A 161 -5.14 9.12 10.56
C LEU A 161 -6.14 10.29 10.49
N CYS A 162 -7.23 10.16 9.73
CA CYS A 162 -8.27 11.19 9.64
C CYS A 162 -8.99 11.39 10.97
N VAL A 163 -9.34 10.30 11.66
CA VAL A 163 -9.95 10.35 13.01
C VAL A 163 -9.01 11.03 14.00
N ARG A 164 -7.73 10.67 13.98
CA ARG A 164 -6.69 11.28 14.83
C ARG A 164 -6.53 12.78 14.57
N ALA A 165 -6.73 13.22 13.32
CA ALA A 165 -6.74 14.64 12.96
C ALA A 165 -8.04 15.36 13.39
N GLY A 166 -8.99 14.68 14.04
CA GLY A 166 -10.24 15.25 14.51
C GLY A 166 -11.33 15.32 13.44
N ALA A 167 -11.21 14.61 12.33
CA ALA A 167 -12.25 14.55 11.32
C ALA A 167 -13.37 13.58 11.69
N ARG A 168 -14.55 13.80 11.11
CA ARG A 168 -15.71 12.89 11.18
C ARG A 168 -15.65 11.98 9.97
N VAL A 169 -15.17 10.75 10.15
CA VAL A 169 -14.95 9.83 9.05
C VAL A 169 -16.21 9.03 8.75
N ILE A 170 -16.61 9.04 7.48
CA ILE A 170 -17.68 8.23 6.91
C ILE A 170 -17.00 7.15 6.07
N ALA A 171 -17.02 5.91 6.52
CA ALA A 171 -16.39 4.78 5.85
C ALA A 171 -17.38 4.07 4.94
N LEU A 172 -17.00 3.86 3.67
CA LEU A 172 -17.82 3.17 2.68
C LEU A 172 -17.11 1.90 2.16
N SER A 173 -17.78 0.76 2.27
CA SER A 173 -17.25 -0.52 1.79
C SER A 173 -18.38 -1.49 1.44
N ARG A 174 -18.09 -2.44 0.51
CA ARG A 174 -18.98 -3.57 0.21
C ARG A 174 -18.86 -4.70 1.24
N ARG A 175 -17.73 -4.79 1.95
CA ARG A 175 -17.43 -5.88 2.89
C ARG A 175 -17.75 -5.46 4.30
N GLU A 176 -18.47 -6.33 5.01
CA GLU A 176 -18.85 -6.11 6.40
C GLU A 176 -17.62 -6.04 7.32
N SER A 177 -16.68 -6.98 7.16
CA SER A 177 -15.44 -6.97 7.92
C SER A 177 -14.61 -5.68 7.75
N ALA A 178 -14.70 -5.06 6.57
CA ALA A 178 -14.03 -3.79 6.32
C ALA A 178 -14.71 -2.62 7.06
N LEU A 179 -16.04 -2.61 7.13
CA LEU A 179 -16.79 -1.62 7.92
C LEU A 179 -16.51 -1.78 9.42
N GLN A 180 -16.49 -3.00 9.93
CA GLN A 180 -16.11 -3.28 11.32
C GLN A 180 -14.67 -2.83 11.62
N MET A 181 -13.74 -3.00 10.68
CA MET A 181 -12.38 -2.48 10.83
C MET A 181 -12.35 -0.95 10.85
N ALA A 182 -13.14 -0.30 9.99
CA ALA A 182 -13.27 1.17 10.03
C ALA A 182 -13.82 1.66 11.36
N GLU A 183 -14.81 0.98 11.92
CA GLU A 183 -15.34 1.25 13.26
C GLU A 183 -14.25 1.13 14.32
N ARG A 184 -13.48 0.04 14.30
CA ARG A 184 -12.34 -0.16 15.21
C ARG A 184 -11.31 0.97 15.11
N PHE A 185 -11.11 1.54 13.93
CA PHE A 185 -10.23 2.70 13.71
C PHE A 185 -10.92 4.05 13.94
N GLY A 186 -12.15 4.07 14.47
CA GLY A 186 -12.84 5.25 14.95
C GLY A 186 -13.71 5.97 13.90
N ALA A 187 -14.06 5.34 12.79
CA ALA A 187 -15.01 5.93 11.85
C ALA A 187 -16.34 6.23 12.56
N SER A 188 -16.87 7.43 12.34
CA SER A 188 -18.11 7.90 12.97
C SER A 188 -19.37 7.39 12.29
N SER A 189 -19.27 6.94 11.04
CA SER A 189 -20.38 6.40 10.27
C SER A 189 -19.90 5.33 9.30
N LEU A 190 -20.70 4.27 9.16
CA LEU A 190 -20.41 3.11 8.34
C LEU A 190 -21.51 2.97 7.30
N ILE A 191 -21.15 2.94 6.02
CA ILE A 191 -22.12 2.84 4.93
C ILE A 191 -21.73 1.70 4.00
N ARG A 192 -22.70 0.80 3.79
CA ARG A 192 -22.53 -0.27 2.82
C ARG A 192 -22.63 0.27 1.40
N PHE A 193 -21.63 -0.02 0.57
CA PHE A 193 -21.56 0.44 -0.81
C PHE A 193 -21.93 -0.68 -1.78
N ASP A 194 -23.17 -1.16 -1.74
CA ASP A 194 -23.71 -2.11 -2.72
C ASP A 194 -24.43 -1.40 -3.88
N ASP A 195 -25.03 -0.25 -3.59
CA ASP A 195 -25.69 0.63 -4.55
C ASP A 195 -25.21 2.07 -4.41
N ARG A 196 -24.75 2.68 -5.50
CA ARG A 196 -24.18 4.04 -5.49
C ARG A 196 -25.18 5.08 -5.04
N ALA A 197 -26.42 5.03 -5.56
CA ALA A 197 -27.44 6.03 -5.25
C ALA A 197 -27.88 5.93 -3.79
N HIS A 198 -27.95 4.70 -3.25
CA HIS A 198 -28.22 4.49 -1.83
C HIS A 198 -27.11 5.05 -0.97
N ALA A 199 -25.86 4.69 -1.26
CA ALA A 199 -24.70 5.18 -0.51
C ALA A 199 -24.62 6.72 -0.51
N ALA A 200 -24.84 7.35 -1.66
CA ALA A 200 -24.85 8.81 -1.75
C ALA A 200 -25.93 9.44 -0.88
N ARG A 201 -27.16 8.89 -0.89
CA ARG A 201 -28.25 9.38 -0.04
C ARG A 201 -27.91 9.28 1.46
N GLU A 202 -27.32 8.17 1.89
CA GLU A 202 -26.94 7.98 3.29
C GLU A 202 -25.84 8.96 3.72
N VAL A 203 -24.85 9.22 2.87
CA VAL A 203 -23.83 10.25 3.14
C VAL A 203 -24.46 11.64 3.22
N HIS A 204 -25.37 12.00 2.30
CA HIS A 204 -26.04 13.30 2.32
C HIS A 204 -26.94 13.50 3.55
N LYS A 205 -27.52 12.44 4.14
CA LYS A 205 -28.21 12.54 5.43
C LYS A 205 -27.28 12.98 6.56
N ILE A 206 -25.98 12.61 6.49
CA ILE A 206 -24.98 12.94 7.50
C ILE A 206 -24.40 14.33 7.28
N CYS A 207 -23.99 14.65 6.04
CA CYS A 207 -23.30 15.89 5.69
C CYS A 207 -24.26 17.02 5.28
N GLY A 208 -25.55 16.71 5.08
CA GLY A 208 -26.52 17.60 4.45
C GLY A 208 -26.23 17.77 2.95
N GLU A 209 -26.93 18.72 2.32
CA GLU A 209 -26.76 19.01 0.87
C GLU A 209 -25.39 19.59 0.51
N ARG A 210 -24.62 20.04 1.49
CA ARG A 210 -23.26 20.56 1.26
C ARG A 210 -22.27 19.50 0.83
N GLY A 211 -22.55 18.20 1.07
CA GLY A 211 -21.63 17.11 0.81
C GLY A 211 -20.42 17.10 1.77
N CYS A 212 -19.44 16.24 1.49
CA CYS A 212 -18.23 16.11 2.29
C CYS A 212 -17.17 17.14 1.86
N GLU A 213 -16.45 17.71 2.83
CA GLU A 213 -15.33 18.62 2.56
C GLU A 213 -14.11 17.87 1.98
N ARG A 214 -13.98 16.59 2.32
CA ARG A 214 -12.91 15.70 1.80
C ARG A 214 -13.53 14.37 1.37
N VAL A 215 -13.11 13.88 0.22
CA VAL A 215 -13.49 12.54 -0.25
C VAL A 215 -12.24 11.83 -0.73
N ILE A 216 -11.95 10.66 -0.16
CA ILE A 216 -10.80 9.82 -0.52
C ILE A 216 -11.32 8.58 -1.25
N GLU A 217 -11.00 8.45 -2.51
CA GLU A 217 -11.25 7.27 -3.31
C GLU A 217 -10.05 6.32 -3.21
N ALA A 218 -10.21 5.15 -2.58
CA ALA A 218 -9.16 4.18 -2.29
C ALA A 218 -9.45 2.78 -2.88
N VAL A 219 -10.21 2.70 -3.97
CA VAL A 219 -10.57 1.45 -4.67
C VAL A 219 -9.85 1.31 -6.00
N GLY A 220 -9.85 2.39 -6.82
CA GLY A 220 -9.26 2.39 -8.16
C GLY A 220 -10.21 1.94 -9.27
N HIS A 221 -11.54 2.02 -9.08
CA HIS A 221 -12.55 1.65 -10.09
C HIS A 221 -13.48 2.79 -10.43
N GLN A 222 -14.06 2.75 -11.65
CA GLN A 222 -14.95 3.80 -12.17
C GLN A 222 -16.10 4.11 -11.22
N GLU A 223 -16.78 3.10 -10.71
CA GLU A 223 -17.95 3.28 -9.83
C GLU A 223 -17.61 3.99 -8.51
N ALA A 224 -16.42 3.70 -7.94
CA ALA A 224 -15.94 4.38 -6.75
C ALA A 224 -15.55 5.84 -7.02
N LEU A 225 -14.97 6.13 -8.18
CA LEU A 225 -14.65 7.48 -8.63
C LEU A 225 -15.92 8.30 -8.88
N ASP A 226 -16.94 7.70 -9.48
CA ASP A 226 -18.26 8.33 -9.69
C ASP A 226 -18.91 8.69 -8.35
N LEU A 227 -18.93 7.74 -7.41
CA LEU A 227 -19.45 7.99 -6.07
C LEU A 227 -18.65 9.10 -5.37
N ALA A 228 -17.32 9.05 -5.44
CA ALA A 228 -16.47 10.08 -4.84
C ALA A 228 -16.81 11.49 -5.40
N SER A 229 -17.05 11.58 -6.70
CA SER A 229 -17.50 12.79 -7.37
C SER A 229 -18.87 13.28 -6.87
N GLU A 230 -19.78 12.36 -6.57
CA GLU A 230 -21.12 12.68 -6.05
C GLU A 230 -21.11 13.15 -4.59
N LEU A 231 -20.22 12.60 -3.77
CA LEU A 231 -20.10 12.92 -2.34
C LEU A 231 -19.37 14.23 -2.06
N ALA A 232 -18.52 14.67 -3.00
CA ALA A 232 -17.74 15.88 -2.85
C ALA A 232 -18.64 17.12 -2.87
N GLY A 233 -18.51 17.96 -1.85
CA GLY A 233 -19.24 19.22 -1.71
C GLY A 233 -18.63 20.37 -2.50
N VAL A 234 -19.19 21.57 -2.35
CA VAL A 234 -18.64 22.78 -2.98
C VAL A 234 -17.26 23.07 -2.39
N ARG A 235 -16.25 23.28 -3.28
CA ARG A 235 -14.83 23.49 -2.91
C ARG A 235 -14.22 22.34 -2.11
N ALA A 236 -14.80 21.14 -2.23
CA ALA A 236 -14.24 19.95 -1.61
C ALA A 236 -12.94 19.52 -2.28
N ARG A 237 -12.11 18.80 -1.54
CA ARG A 237 -10.97 18.09 -2.11
C ARG A 237 -11.34 16.62 -2.34
N LEU A 238 -11.28 16.22 -3.62
CA LEU A 238 -11.39 14.84 -4.07
C LEU A 238 -9.99 14.26 -4.21
N VAL A 239 -9.66 13.26 -3.40
CA VAL A 239 -8.34 12.62 -3.36
C VAL A 239 -8.43 11.25 -4.03
N ILE A 240 -7.75 11.09 -5.14
CA ILE A 240 -7.62 9.82 -5.86
C ILE A 240 -6.44 9.09 -5.27
N ALA A 241 -6.70 8.13 -4.37
CA ALA A 241 -5.72 7.29 -3.70
C ALA A 241 -5.72 5.86 -4.27
N GLY A 242 -6.81 5.42 -4.89
CA GLY A 242 -6.91 4.15 -5.58
C GLY A 242 -6.01 4.12 -6.83
N TYR A 243 -5.41 2.96 -7.12
CA TYR A 243 -4.56 2.79 -8.29
C TYR A 243 -5.39 2.36 -9.51
N HIS A 244 -5.69 3.31 -10.39
CA HIS A 244 -6.45 3.11 -11.62
C HIS A 244 -5.53 2.57 -12.73
N GLN A 245 -5.38 1.25 -12.82
CA GLN A 245 -4.38 0.60 -13.65
C GLN A 245 -4.92 -0.20 -14.84
N ASP A 246 -6.24 -0.19 -15.05
CA ASP A 246 -6.92 -1.00 -16.07
C ASP A 246 -7.52 -0.17 -17.21
N GLY A 247 -7.06 1.08 -17.39
CA GLY A 247 -7.41 1.95 -18.51
C GLY A 247 -7.94 3.33 -18.11
N PRO A 248 -8.38 4.13 -19.09
CA PRO A 248 -8.93 5.47 -18.88
C PRO A 248 -10.19 5.47 -18.01
N ARG A 249 -10.45 6.57 -17.33
CA ARG A 249 -11.66 6.83 -16.55
C ARG A 249 -12.45 7.98 -17.14
N SER A 250 -13.78 7.91 -17.03
CA SER A 250 -14.68 9.02 -17.34
C SER A 250 -14.93 9.84 -16.09
N VAL A 251 -15.00 11.16 -16.23
CA VAL A 251 -15.32 12.06 -15.12
C VAL A 251 -16.39 13.07 -15.55
N ASN A 252 -17.25 13.45 -14.62
CA ASN A 252 -18.22 14.53 -14.84
C ASN A 252 -17.54 15.89 -14.58
N LEU A 253 -16.81 16.37 -15.59
CA LEU A 253 -16.06 17.61 -15.47
C LEU A 253 -16.98 18.84 -15.29
N GLN A 254 -18.20 18.84 -15.86
CA GLN A 254 -19.18 19.89 -15.63
C GLN A 254 -19.53 20.04 -14.14
N ARG A 255 -19.76 18.91 -13.47
CA ARG A 255 -20.01 18.89 -12.01
C ARG A 255 -18.80 19.38 -11.24
N TRP A 256 -17.58 18.92 -11.59
CA TRP A 256 -16.36 19.33 -10.91
C TRP A 256 -16.12 20.84 -11.03
N ASN A 257 -16.35 21.40 -12.23
CA ASN A 257 -16.26 22.84 -12.46
C ASN A 257 -17.31 23.60 -11.65
N TRP A 258 -18.56 23.12 -11.68
CA TRP A 258 -19.66 23.78 -10.97
C TRP A 258 -19.43 23.82 -9.46
N GLN A 259 -18.88 22.75 -8.91
CA GLN A 259 -18.56 22.65 -7.49
C GLN A 259 -17.22 23.27 -7.12
N GLY A 260 -16.36 23.60 -8.09
CA GLY A 260 -15.02 24.13 -7.85
C GLY A 260 -14.14 23.14 -7.07
N LEU A 261 -14.12 21.87 -7.48
CA LEU A 261 -13.37 20.82 -6.77
C LEU A 261 -11.87 20.98 -6.95
N ASP A 262 -11.13 20.76 -5.83
CA ASP A 262 -9.71 20.47 -5.87
C ASP A 262 -9.55 18.93 -6.07
N VAL A 263 -9.12 18.52 -7.27
CA VAL A 263 -8.91 17.09 -7.55
C VAL A 263 -7.43 16.76 -7.47
N ILE A 264 -7.07 15.90 -6.51
CA ILE A 264 -5.69 15.54 -6.22
C ILE A 264 -5.47 14.05 -6.53
N ASN A 265 -4.59 13.77 -7.49
CA ASN A 265 -4.06 12.41 -7.62
C ASN A 265 -2.96 12.23 -6.58
N ALA A 266 -3.23 11.38 -5.58
CA ALA A 266 -2.35 11.22 -4.42
C ALA A 266 -1.23 10.19 -4.61
N HIS A 267 -1.12 9.60 -5.81
CA HIS A 267 -0.01 8.70 -6.12
C HIS A 267 1.32 9.46 -6.14
N GLU A 268 2.29 9.01 -5.36
CA GLU A 268 3.60 9.63 -5.28
C GLU A 268 4.55 9.03 -6.33
N ARG A 269 5.45 9.85 -6.88
CA ARG A 269 6.48 9.43 -7.84
C ARG A 269 7.87 9.98 -7.50
N ASP A 270 7.96 10.90 -6.55
CA ASP A 270 9.23 11.42 -6.06
C ASP A 270 9.82 10.46 -5.01
N PRO A 271 11.00 9.83 -5.25
CA PRO A 271 11.64 8.93 -4.31
C PRO A 271 11.89 9.56 -2.94
N ALA A 272 12.21 10.85 -2.89
CA ALA A 272 12.45 11.55 -1.63
C ALA A 272 11.16 11.66 -0.78
N GLN A 273 10.01 11.88 -1.43
CA GLN A 273 8.72 11.89 -0.75
C GLN A 273 8.29 10.49 -0.31
N TYR A 274 8.61 9.45 -1.09
CA TYR A 274 8.41 8.06 -0.66
C TYR A 274 9.18 7.77 0.63
N ARG A 275 10.49 8.04 0.62
CA ARG A 275 11.35 7.85 1.80
C ARG A 275 10.83 8.62 3.01
N ARG A 276 10.48 9.90 2.83
CA ARG A 276 9.91 10.73 3.89
C ARG A 276 8.62 10.16 4.46
N GLY A 277 7.72 9.68 3.58
CA GLY A 277 6.47 9.03 4.00
C GLY A 277 6.73 7.76 4.82
N MET A 278 7.69 6.92 4.42
CA MET A 278 8.08 5.73 5.19
C MET A 278 8.67 6.09 6.56
N GLN A 279 9.54 7.11 6.63
CA GLN A 279 10.12 7.58 7.90
C GLN A 279 9.03 8.02 8.88
N GLU A 280 8.10 8.86 8.43
CA GLU A 280 7.00 9.33 9.27
C GLU A 280 6.04 8.20 9.66
N ALA A 281 5.74 7.26 8.75
CA ALA A 281 4.92 6.10 9.07
C ALA A 281 5.56 5.24 10.17
N ILE A 282 6.86 4.97 10.07
CA ILE A 282 7.61 4.21 11.09
C ILE A 282 7.61 4.94 12.43
N GLU A 283 7.75 6.27 12.44
CA GLU A 283 7.66 7.08 13.65
C GLU A 283 6.26 7.01 14.28
N LEU A 284 5.21 7.15 13.49
CA LEU A 284 3.83 7.04 13.97
C LEU A 284 3.54 5.65 14.59
N ILE A 285 4.08 4.58 13.99
CA ILE A 285 3.93 3.22 14.51
C ILE A 285 4.74 3.06 15.81
N SER A 286 5.98 3.55 15.84
CA SER A 286 6.87 3.46 17.01
C SER A 286 6.31 4.16 18.24
N THR A 287 5.53 5.23 18.05
CA THR A 287 4.87 5.99 19.11
C THR A 287 3.46 5.47 19.44
N GLY A 288 2.97 4.43 18.75
CA GLY A 288 1.62 3.92 18.89
C GLY A 288 0.53 4.85 18.31
N ALA A 289 0.93 5.86 17.55
CA ALA A 289 0.00 6.80 16.91
C ALA A 289 -0.70 6.20 15.68
N LEU A 290 -0.14 5.13 15.11
CA LEU A 290 -0.71 4.32 14.03
C LEU A 290 -0.42 2.85 14.32
N ASP A 291 -1.44 1.99 14.27
CA ASP A 291 -1.28 0.54 14.45
C ASP A 291 -1.76 -0.21 13.20
N PRO A 292 -0.85 -0.67 12.32
CA PRO A 292 -1.21 -1.48 11.17
C PRO A 292 -1.42 -2.98 11.50
N THR A 293 -1.06 -3.43 12.69
CA THR A 293 -1.03 -4.85 13.08
C THR A 293 -2.36 -5.58 12.83
N PRO A 294 -3.55 -4.98 13.13
CA PRO A 294 -4.82 -5.66 12.87
C PRO A 294 -5.10 -5.95 11.39
N LEU A 295 -4.37 -5.31 10.51
CA LEU A 295 -4.53 -5.44 9.05
C LEU A 295 -3.61 -6.48 8.43
N TYR A 296 -2.61 -6.99 9.14
CA TYR A 296 -1.75 -8.08 8.68
C TYR A 296 -2.43 -9.42 8.92
N THR A 297 -3.42 -9.73 8.07
CA THR A 297 -4.35 -10.82 8.31
C THR A 297 -3.86 -12.19 7.84
N HIS A 298 -2.88 -12.22 6.95
CA HIS A 298 -2.38 -13.47 6.38
C HIS A 298 -0.85 -13.43 6.26
N GLN A 299 -0.21 -14.51 6.66
CA GLN A 299 1.23 -14.73 6.46
C GLN A 299 1.41 -15.94 5.54
N ILE A 300 2.15 -15.77 4.47
CA ILE A 300 2.30 -16.74 3.38
C ILE A 300 3.80 -17.02 3.20
N PRO A 301 4.26 -18.27 3.25
CA PRO A 301 5.66 -18.55 2.91
C PRO A 301 5.96 -18.26 1.44
N LEU A 302 7.20 -17.86 1.13
CA LEU A 302 7.61 -17.44 -0.22
C LEU A 302 7.25 -18.48 -1.30
N GLN A 303 7.40 -19.77 -1.01
CA GLN A 303 7.07 -20.86 -1.94
C GLN A 303 5.56 -20.95 -2.25
N GLU A 304 4.71 -20.35 -1.42
CA GLU A 304 3.25 -20.36 -1.58
C GLU A 304 2.69 -19.00 -1.99
N ILE A 305 3.52 -18.09 -2.47
CA ILE A 305 3.12 -16.70 -2.81
C ILE A 305 1.90 -16.65 -3.75
N GLY A 306 1.74 -17.63 -4.65
CA GLY A 306 0.56 -17.75 -5.51
C GLY A 306 -0.75 -17.88 -4.73
N THR A 307 -0.73 -18.48 -3.53
CA THR A 307 -1.89 -18.52 -2.63
C THR A 307 -2.23 -17.12 -2.14
N GLY A 308 -1.24 -16.31 -1.78
CA GLY A 308 -1.45 -14.91 -1.39
C GLY A 308 -2.08 -14.07 -2.51
N PHE A 309 -1.66 -14.27 -3.77
CA PHE A 309 -2.26 -13.59 -4.91
C PHE A 309 -3.72 -14.03 -5.18
N ARG A 310 -4.02 -15.33 -5.05
CA ARG A 310 -5.41 -15.82 -5.12
C ARG A 310 -6.29 -15.20 -4.04
N MET A 311 -5.78 -15.10 -2.81
CA MET A 311 -6.50 -14.43 -1.71
C MET A 311 -6.72 -12.94 -2.00
N LEU A 312 -5.69 -12.24 -2.51
CA LEU A 312 -5.82 -10.84 -2.90
C LEU A 312 -6.85 -10.63 -4.01
N ALA A 313 -6.91 -11.52 -5.01
CA ALA A 313 -7.88 -11.45 -6.11
C ALA A 313 -9.31 -11.66 -5.61
N ASN A 314 -9.53 -12.66 -4.77
CA ASN A 314 -10.86 -13.05 -4.29
C ASN A 314 -11.33 -12.24 -3.07
N ARG A 315 -10.40 -11.64 -2.32
CA ARG A 315 -10.63 -10.86 -1.10
C ARG A 315 -11.67 -11.51 -0.17
N PRO A 316 -11.40 -12.71 0.34
CA PRO A 316 -12.32 -13.38 1.26
C PRO A 316 -12.62 -12.47 2.46
N ASP A 317 -13.73 -12.74 3.15
CA ASP A 317 -14.07 -11.96 4.32
C ASP A 317 -12.94 -11.97 5.36
N GLY A 318 -12.68 -10.82 5.98
CA GLY A 318 -11.53 -10.65 6.88
C GLY A 318 -10.17 -10.47 6.20
N PHE A 319 -10.06 -10.53 4.87
CA PHE A 319 -8.79 -10.27 4.19
C PHE A 319 -8.48 -8.77 4.08
N PHE A 320 -7.32 -8.33 4.61
CA PHE A 320 -6.80 -6.97 4.44
C PHE A 320 -5.43 -6.95 3.76
N LYS A 321 -4.45 -7.63 4.34
CA LYS A 321 -3.08 -7.66 3.82
C LYS A 321 -2.47 -9.04 4.02
N ALA A 322 -1.87 -9.56 2.98
CA ALA A 322 -1.00 -10.72 3.06
C ALA A 322 0.47 -10.26 3.09
N LEU A 323 1.24 -10.87 3.98
CA LEU A 323 2.69 -10.71 4.09
C LEU A 323 3.35 -12.01 3.66
N VAL A 324 4.36 -11.92 2.79
CA VAL A 324 5.20 -13.04 2.39
C VAL A 324 6.33 -13.17 3.40
N ASP A 325 6.49 -14.35 3.97
CA ASP A 325 7.67 -14.72 4.75
C ASP A 325 8.78 -15.13 3.79
N CYS A 326 9.89 -14.39 3.83
CA CYS A 326 11.05 -14.57 2.96
C CYS A 326 12.21 -15.33 3.64
N THR A 327 12.03 -15.81 4.88
CA THR A 327 13.10 -16.49 5.66
C THR A 327 13.38 -17.92 5.19
#